data_2b8d6efa1387f828158d2f9743c79c53
#
_entry.id   2b8d6efa1387f828158d2f9743c79c53
#
_cell.length_a   1.000
_cell.length_b   1.000
_cell.length_c   1.000
_cell.angle_alpha   90.00
_cell.angle_beta   90.00
_cell.angle_gamma   90.00
#
_symmetry.space_group_name_H-M   'P 1'
#
loop_
_entity.id
_entity.type
_entity.pdbx_description
1 polymer ?
#
loop_
_entity_poly.entity_id
_entity_poly.type
_entity_poly.pdbx_seq_one_letter_code
_entity_poly.pdbx_strand_id
1 'polypeptide(L)'
;MVVAILPQTGKRVMGRPGEGTEFSNFSWFSMMFGAGLGVGLMVFATADPLGLWGSNPVVISGTVAPNSEEALQSAYRWTFAHYGFHAWSIYVVTGLSLAYYAYTRDMPLTIRTALTPLFGRLLNGILGHIVDVLVLLQRSLGYL
;
A
#
# COMPACT_ATOMS: atom_id res chain seq x y z
N MET A 1 4.11 5.75 9.36
CA MET A 1 4.05 7.20 9.07
C MET A 1 4.74 8.05 10.14
N VAL A 2 4.50 7.83 11.42
CA VAL A 2 5.15 8.59 12.53
C VAL A 2 6.69 8.54 12.47
N VAL A 3 7.28 7.38 12.13
CA VAL A 3 8.74 7.21 12.05
C VAL A 3 9.39 8.07 10.97
N ALA A 4 8.68 8.36 9.87
CA ALA A 4 9.20 9.19 8.78
C ALA A 4 9.20 10.71 9.13
N ILE A 5 8.43 11.10 10.14
CA ILE A 5 8.32 12.49 10.59
C ILE A 5 9.44 12.83 11.62
N LEU A 6 10.09 11.82 12.20
CA LEU A 6 11.17 12.06 13.15
C LEU A 6 12.38 12.73 12.45
N PRO A 7 12.96 13.79 13.04
CA PRO A 7 14.06 14.54 12.41
C PRO A 7 15.27 13.70 12.05
N GLN A 8 15.48 12.59 12.77
CA GLN A 8 16.59 11.67 12.56
C GLN A 8 16.40 10.72 11.36
N THR A 9 15.16 10.37 11.05
CA THR A 9 14.82 9.44 9.95
C THR A 9 14.41 10.18 8.67
N GLY A 10 13.74 11.33 8.79
CA GLY A 10 13.30 12.13 7.66
C GLY A 10 14.44 12.78 6.84
N LYS A 11 15.65 12.87 7.41
CA LYS A 11 16.84 13.39 6.73
C LYS A 11 17.68 12.31 6.03
N ARG A 12 17.31 11.03 6.16
CA ARG A 12 18.05 9.94 5.50
C ARG A 12 17.69 9.91 4.03
N VAL A 13 18.69 10.07 3.20
CA VAL A 13 18.57 9.89 1.74
C VAL A 13 18.55 8.39 1.44
N MET A 14 17.52 7.94 0.73
CA MET A 14 17.44 6.59 0.20
C MET A 14 18.07 6.60 -1.19
N GLY A 15 19.36 6.34 -1.28
CA GLY A 15 20.11 6.34 -2.52
C GLY A 15 21.57 6.11 -2.24
N ARG A 16 22.36 5.99 -3.29
CA ARG A 16 23.83 5.86 -3.15
C ARG A 16 24.43 7.18 -2.67
N PRO A 17 25.51 7.13 -1.90
CA PRO A 17 26.22 8.32 -1.48
C PRO A 17 26.60 9.18 -2.69
N GLY A 18 26.16 10.43 -2.75
CA GLY A 18 26.46 11.35 -3.85
C GLY A 18 25.46 11.39 -4.98
N GLU A 19 24.43 10.55 -5.00
CA GLU A 19 23.33 10.67 -5.96
C GLU A 19 22.41 11.81 -5.58
N GLY A 20 22.15 12.70 -6.56
CA GLY A 20 21.16 13.77 -6.45
C GLY A 20 19.74 13.26 -6.73
N THR A 21 18.76 14.13 -6.55
CA THR A 21 17.38 13.85 -6.92
C THR A 21 17.23 13.75 -8.44
N GLU A 22 16.70 12.63 -8.95
CA GLU A 22 16.48 12.39 -10.39
C GLU A 22 15.40 13.30 -10.97
N PHE A 23 14.36 13.60 -10.18
CA PHE A 23 13.22 14.41 -10.60
C PHE A 23 13.14 15.72 -9.84
N SER A 24 12.65 16.76 -10.53
CA SER A 24 12.28 18.01 -9.87
C SER A 24 11.13 17.78 -8.88
N ASN A 25 11.01 18.64 -7.87
CA ASN A 25 9.91 18.54 -6.89
C ASN A 25 8.54 18.61 -7.55
N PHE A 26 8.39 19.37 -8.63
CA PHE A 26 7.14 19.46 -9.37
C PHE A 26 6.83 18.17 -10.12
N SER A 27 7.81 17.59 -10.82
CA SER A 27 7.63 16.30 -11.52
C SER A 27 7.30 15.17 -10.54
N TRP A 28 8.02 15.11 -9.42
CA TRP A 28 7.77 14.15 -8.35
C TRP A 28 6.34 14.27 -7.79
N PHE A 29 5.92 15.50 -7.46
CA PHE A 29 4.58 15.77 -6.97
C PHE A 29 3.49 15.37 -8.00
N SER A 30 3.71 15.72 -9.28
CA SER A 30 2.76 15.39 -10.36
C SER A 30 2.62 13.89 -10.57
N MET A 31 3.71 13.13 -10.50
CA MET A 31 3.66 11.66 -10.58
C MET A 31 2.91 11.05 -9.40
N MET A 32 3.17 11.51 -8.18
CA MET A 32 2.46 11.05 -6.99
C MET A 32 0.98 11.42 -7.03
N PHE A 33 0.65 12.64 -7.45
CA PHE A 33 -0.72 13.10 -7.58
C PHE A 33 -1.48 12.29 -8.65
N GLY A 34 -0.88 12.09 -9.82
CA GLY A 34 -1.49 11.34 -10.92
C GLY A 34 -1.77 9.88 -10.54
N ALA A 35 -0.82 9.21 -9.90
CA ALA A 35 -0.96 7.82 -9.50
C ALA A 35 -1.90 7.61 -8.31
N GLY A 36 -1.80 8.46 -7.27
CA GLY A 36 -2.53 8.28 -6.02
C GLY A 36 -3.93 8.90 -6.01
N LEU A 37 -4.06 10.12 -6.48
CA LEU A 37 -5.31 10.89 -6.41
C LEU A 37 -6.14 10.78 -7.69
N GLY A 38 -5.50 10.62 -8.86
CA GLY A 38 -6.20 10.68 -10.14
C GLY A 38 -7.23 9.56 -10.30
N VAL A 39 -6.82 8.32 -10.25
CA VAL A 39 -7.71 7.16 -10.47
C VAL A 39 -8.23 6.61 -9.14
N GLY A 40 -7.34 6.36 -8.18
CA GLY A 40 -7.71 5.71 -6.92
C GLY A 40 -8.77 6.49 -6.15
N LEU A 41 -8.47 7.74 -5.79
CA LEU A 41 -9.36 8.54 -4.95
C LEU A 41 -10.61 9.01 -5.69
N MET A 42 -10.48 9.47 -6.94
CA MET A 42 -11.62 10.00 -7.70
C MET A 42 -12.67 8.95 -8.00
N VAL A 43 -12.26 7.75 -8.40
CA VAL A 43 -13.19 6.65 -8.74
C VAL A 43 -13.72 5.98 -7.47
N PHE A 44 -12.84 5.59 -6.56
CA PHE A 44 -13.23 4.79 -5.40
C PHE A 44 -13.84 5.60 -4.26
N ALA A 45 -13.68 6.92 -4.21
CA ALA A 45 -14.40 7.76 -3.26
C ALA A 45 -15.93 7.63 -3.39
N THR A 46 -16.43 7.31 -4.57
CA THR A 46 -17.86 7.12 -4.82
C THR A 46 -18.22 5.64 -4.97
N ALA A 47 -17.42 4.86 -5.71
CA ALA A 47 -17.72 3.47 -6.01
C ALA A 47 -17.70 2.58 -4.77
N ASP A 48 -16.77 2.80 -3.84
CA ASP A 48 -16.62 1.98 -2.64
C ASP A 48 -17.80 2.13 -1.66
N PRO A 49 -18.20 3.35 -1.25
CA PRO A 49 -19.39 3.53 -0.41
C PRO A 49 -20.67 3.00 -1.04
N LEU A 50 -20.84 3.15 -2.35
CA LEU A 50 -22.01 2.62 -3.07
C LEU A 50 -22.04 1.10 -3.07
N GLY A 51 -20.90 0.45 -3.32
CA GLY A 51 -20.77 -1.00 -3.25
C GLY A 51 -21.04 -1.55 -1.85
N LEU A 52 -20.50 -0.89 -0.84
CA LEU A 52 -20.66 -1.27 0.56
C LEU A 52 -22.04 -0.93 1.15
N TRP A 53 -22.82 -0.09 0.53
CA TRP A 53 -24.16 0.26 1.01
C TRP A 53 -25.09 -0.95 1.07
N GLY A 54 -25.01 -1.85 0.10
CA GLY A 54 -25.79 -3.09 0.06
C GLY A 54 -25.09 -4.31 0.66
N SER A 55 -23.78 -4.27 0.92
CA SER A 55 -22.99 -5.48 1.18
C SER A 55 -21.87 -5.35 2.23
N ASN A 56 -21.93 -4.31 3.08
CA ASN A 56 -20.94 -4.19 4.15
C ASN A 56 -21.16 -5.27 5.23
N PRO A 57 -20.16 -5.57 6.08
CA PRO A 57 -20.25 -6.62 7.10
C PRO A 57 -21.44 -6.51 8.06
N VAL A 58 -21.92 -5.30 8.36
CA VAL A 58 -23.07 -5.07 9.23
C VAL A 58 -24.38 -5.46 8.54
N VAL A 59 -24.47 -5.24 7.23
CA VAL A 59 -25.58 -5.69 6.38
C VAL A 59 -25.54 -7.22 6.24
N ILE A 60 -24.37 -7.78 5.95
CA ILE A 60 -24.20 -9.23 5.79
C ILE A 60 -24.54 -9.98 7.07
N SER A 61 -24.23 -9.42 8.24
CA SER A 61 -24.62 -9.99 9.54
C SER A 61 -26.12 -9.90 9.85
N GLY A 62 -26.89 -9.22 9.00
CA GLY A 62 -28.33 -9.02 9.21
C GLY A 62 -28.70 -8.01 10.29
N THR A 63 -27.72 -7.25 10.80
CA THR A 63 -27.95 -6.23 11.85
C THR A 63 -28.66 -5.00 11.30
N VAL A 64 -28.39 -4.67 10.04
CA VAL A 64 -28.95 -3.50 9.36
C VAL A 64 -29.50 -3.93 8.00
N ALA A 65 -30.65 -3.36 7.59
CA ALA A 65 -31.22 -3.66 6.28
C ALA A 65 -30.35 -3.12 5.14
N PRO A 66 -30.19 -3.88 4.05
CA PRO A 66 -29.47 -3.40 2.85
C PRO A 66 -30.09 -2.11 2.32
N ASN A 67 -29.23 -1.22 1.84
CA ASN A 67 -29.62 0.08 1.24
C ASN A 67 -30.43 1.00 2.16
N SER A 68 -30.43 0.78 3.47
CA SER A 68 -31.01 1.69 4.46
C SER A 68 -30.08 2.88 4.77
N GLU A 69 -30.61 3.89 5.46
CA GLU A 69 -29.79 5.04 5.90
C GLU A 69 -28.70 4.61 6.89
N GLU A 70 -29.01 3.68 7.78
CA GLU A 70 -28.03 3.11 8.72
C GLU A 70 -26.94 2.29 7.98
N ALA A 71 -27.32 1.57 6.91
CA ALA A 71 -26.38 0.89 6.04
C ALA A 71 -25.44 1.86 5.34
N LEU A 72 -25.92 3.05 4.96
CA LEU A 72 -25.10 4.09 4.34
C LEU A 72 -24.04 4.61 5.32
N GLN A 73 -24.40 4.89 6.56
CA GLN A 73 -23.44 5.31 7.57
C GLN A 73 -22.38 4.24 7.84
N SER A 74 -22.78 2.97 7.90
CA SER A 74 -21.84 1.86 8.05
C SER A 74 -20.96 1.69 6.82
N ALA A 75 -21.47 1.90 5.60
CA ALA A 75 -20.71 1.86 4.36
C ALA A 75 -19.53 2.85 4.38
N TYR A 76 -19.76 4.10 4.79
CA TYR A 76 -18.67 5.08 4.93
C TYR A 76 -17.63 4.66 5.97
N ARG A 77 -18.03 4.09 7.10
CA ARG A 77 -17.07 3.57 8.10
C ARG A 77 -16.18 2.48 7.49
N TRP A 78 -16.76 1.57 6.72
CA TRP A 78 -16.00 0.50 6.05
C TRP A 78 -15.15 1.01 4.89
N THR A 79 -15.62 2.03 4.15
CA THR A 79 -14.79 2.72 3.15
C THR A 79 -13.56 3.35 3.80
N PHE A 80 -13.71 4.05 4.94
CA PHE A 80 -12.57 4.59 5.67
C PHE A 80 -11.67 3.49 6.27
N ALA A 81 -12.25 2.36 6.64
CA ALA A 81 -11.47 1.20 7.06
C ALA A 81 -10.67 0.60 5.90
N HIS A 82 -11.20 0.60 4.69
CA HIS A 82 -10.56 0.06 3.48
C HIS A 82 -9.51 1.02 2.91
N TYR A 83 -9.82 2.32 2.81
CA TYR A 83 -8.97 3.34 2.18
C TYR A 83 -8.36 4.33 3.16
N GLY A 84 -8.52 4.15 4.46
CA GLY A 84 -8.00 5.05 5.47
C GLY A 84 -6.49 4.91 5.72
N PHE A 85 -5.99 5.74 6.63
CA PHE A 85 -4.56 5.83 6.94
C PHE A 85 -3.91 4.51 7.34
N HIS A 86 -4.63 3.59 7.99
CA HIS A 86 -4.07 2.31 8.40
C HIS A 86 -3.77 1.41 7.21
N ALA A 87 -4.64 1.36 6.19
CA ALA A 87 -4.40 0.63 4.95
C ALA A 87 -3.21 1.24 4.18
N TRP A 88 -3.18 2.55 4.04
CA TRP A 88 -2.08 3.25 3.39
C TRP A 88 -0.75 3.14 4.14
N SER A 89 -0.79 3.01 5.48
CA SER A 89 0.42 2.81 6.26
C SER A 89 1.15 1.51 5.93
N ILE A 90 0.42 0.45 5.56
CA ILE A 90 1.00 -0.82 5.13
C ILE A 90 1.81 -0.62 3.83
N TYR A 91 1.24 0.10 2.86
CA TYR A 91 1.93 0.42 1.62
C TYR A 91 3.16 1.28 1.85
N VAL A 92 3.06 2.28 2.72
CA VAL A 92 4.20 3.16 3.06
C VAL A 92 5.32 2.36 3.71
N VAL A 93 5.02 1.50 4.69
CA VAL A 93 6.05 0.67 5.36
C VAL A 93 6.69 -0.29 4.37
N THR A 94 5.90 -0.96 3.54
CA THR A 94 6.41 -1.88 2.53
C THR A 94 7.26 -1.15 1.49
N GLY A 95 6.76 -0.04 0.95
CA GLY A 95 7.47 0.77 -0.04
C GLY A 95 8.78 1.35 0.48
N LEU A 96 8.79 1.88 1.70
CA LEU A 96 10.01 2.39 2.34
C LEU A 96 11.04 1.27 2.60
N SER A 97 10.57 0.10 3.03
CA SER A 97 11.45 -1.06 3.24
C SER A 97 12.08 -1.50 1.93
N LEU A 98 11.28 -1.65 0.87
CA LEU A 98 11.77 -2.00 -0.47
C LEU A 98 12.77 -0.97 -0.99
N ALA A 99 12.44 0.32 -0.90
CA ALA A 99 13.32 1.40 -1.35
C ALA A 99 14.64 1.40 -0.57
N TYR A 100 14.60 1.26 0.74
CA TYR A 100 15.80 1.22 1.56
C TYR A 100 16.72 0.05 1.18
N TYR A 101 16.18 -1.17 1.07
CA TYR A 101 17.01 -2.33 0.74
C TYR A 101 17.49 -2.32 -0.70
N ALA A 102 16.65 -1.89 -1.64
CA ALA A 102 17.02 -1.83 -3.05
C ALA A 102 18.07 -0.73 -3.32
N TYR A 103 17.83 0.50 -2.87
CA TYR A 103 18.68 1.64 -3.23
C TYR A 103 19.85 1.86 -2.27
N THR A 104 19.71 1.53 -0.98
CA THR A 104 20.79 1.75 0.01
C THR A 104 21.66 0.51 0.20
N ARG A 105 21.12 -0.69 -0.04
CA ARG A 105 21.80 -1.97 0.17
C ARG A 105 22.07 -2.74 -1.12
N ASP A 106 21.78 -2.15 -2.28
CA ASP A 106 21.96 -2.77 -3.61
C ASP A 106 21.32 -4.17 -3.73
N MET A 107 20.18 -4.39 -3.05
CA MET A 107 19.45 -5.65 -3.12
C MET A 107 18.42 -5.62 -4.25
N PRO A 108 18.01 -6.78 -4.81
CA PRO A 108 16.97 -6.84 -5.83
C PRO A 108 15.66 -6.18 -5.39
N LEU A 109 14.98 -5.45 -6.28
CA LEU A 109 13.68 -4.82 -6.01
C LEU A 109 12.56 -5.88 -6.08
N THR A 110 12.51 -6.75 -5.09
CA THR A 110 11.50 -7.80 -4.94
C THR A 110 10.86 -7.73 -3.55
N ILE A 111 9.62 -8.20 -3.41
CA ILE A 111 8.93 -8.24 -2.10
C ILE A 111 9.71 -9.09 -1.10
N ARG A 112 10.38 -10.15 -1.57
CA ARG A 112 11.30 -10.95 -0.78
C ARG A 112 12.37 -10.12 -0.09
N THR A 113 12.88 -9.08 -0.75
CA THR A 113 13.89 -8.19 -0.19
C THR A 113 13.43 -7.45 1.04
N ALA A 114 12.16 -7.00 1.08
CA ALA A 114 11.58 -6.36 2.26
C ALA A 114 11.44 -7.32 3.45
N LEU A 115 11.31 -8.62 3.20
CA LEU A 115 11.18 -9.67 4.21
C LEU A 115 12.53 -10.23 4.68
N THR A 116 13.61 -9.99 3.92
CA THR A 116 14.96 -10.50 4.24
C THR A 116 15.43 -10.15 5.64
N PRO A 117 15.19 -8.94 6.21
CA PRO A 117 15.60 -8.61 7.57
C PRO A 117 14.94 -9.47 8.64
N LEU A 118 13.73 -9.93 8.38
CA LEU A 118 12.94 -10.74 9.32
C LEU A 118 13.29 -12.23 9.25
N PHE A 119 13.49 -12.74 8.03
CA PHE A 119 13.64 -14.17 7.76
C PHE A 119 15.07 -14.58 7.35
N GLY A 120 15.95 -13.60 7.13
CA GLY A 120 17.37 -13.82 6.86
C GLY A 120 17.64 -14.80 5.70
N ARG A 121 18.52 -15.75 5.93
CA ARG A 121 18.97 -16.74 4.92
C ARG A 121 17.88 -17.69 4.44
N LEU A 122 16.78 -17.84 5.17
CA LEU A 122 15.66 -18.70 4.77
C LEU A 122 15.05 -18.29 3.43
N LEU A 123 15.08 -16.99 3.12
CA LEU A 123 14.55 -16.47 1.86
C LEU A 123 15.56 -16.54 0.69
N ASN A 124 16.79 -16.94 0.92
CA ASN A 124 17.78 -17.08 -0.16
C ASN A 124 17.67 -18.40 -0.93
N GLY A 125 16.75 -19.29 -0.52
CA GLY A 125 16.51 -20.59 -1.14
C GLY A 125 15.13 -20.71 -1.79
N ILE A 126 14.65 -21.94 -1.86
CA ILE A 126 13.35 -22.32 -2.44
C ILE A 126 12.18 -21.51 -1.85
N LEU A 127 12.20 -21.22 -0.54
CA LEU A 127 11.15 -20.42 0.12
C LEU A 127 11.06 -18.99 -0.46
N GLY A 128 12.18 -18.38 -0.81
CA GLY A 128 12.19 -17.07 -1.45
C GLY A 128 11.55 -17.09 -2.84
N HIS A 129 11.81 -18.13 -3.63
CA HIS A 129 11.17 -18.31 -4.92
C HIS A 129 9.67 -18.57 -4.80
N ILE A 130 9.23 -19.32 -3.78
CA ILE A 130 7.80 -19.53 -3.49
C ILE A 130 7.11 -18.18 -3.20
N VAL A 131 7.72 -17.33 -2.38
CA VAL A 131 7.18 -15.99 -2.09
C VAL A 131 7.06 -15.16 -3.37
N ASP A 132 8.09 -15.12 -4.21
CA ASP A 132 8.06 -14.36 -5.46
C ASP A 132 6.96 -14.89 -6.41
N VAL A 133 6.80 -16.21 -6.52
CA VAL A 133 5.74 -16.85 -7.33
C VAL A 133 4.36 -16.56 -6.79
N LEU A 134 4.15 -16.66 -5.48
CA LEU A 134 2.86 -16.35 -4.85
C LEU A 134 2.43 -14.91 -5.09
N VAL A 135 3.36 -13.96 -5.02
CA VAL A 135 3.08 -12.55 -5.31
C VAL A 135 2.70 -12.35 -6.79
N LEU A 136 3.37 -13.03 -7.71
CA LEU A 136 3.03 -12.98 -9.14
C LEU A 136 1.66 -13.61 -9.41
N LEU A 137 1.36 -14.75 -8.78
CA LEU A 137 0.06 -15.43 -8.91
C LEU A 137 -1.09 -14.57 -8.36
N GLN A 138 -0.91 -13.97 -7.18
CA GLN A 138 -1.91 -13.05 -6.61
C GLN A 138 -2.21 -11.90 -7.55
N ARG A 139 -1.19 -11.35 -8.20
CA ARG A 139 -1.34 -10.26 -9.15
C ARG A 139 -2.10 -10.69 -10.40
N SER A 140 -1.87 -11.91 -10.88
CA SER A 140 -2.56 -12.47 -12.05
C SER A 140 -4.00 -12.85 -11.76
N LEU A 141 -4.29 -13.37 -10.57
CA LEU A 141 -5.64 -13.77 -10.14
C LEU A 141 -6.50 -12.58 -9.69
N GLY A 142 -5.91 -11.50 -9.24
CA GLY A 142 -6.62 -10.28 -8.82
C GLY A 142 -7.22 -9.47 -9.98
N TYR A 143 -6.99 -9.89 -11.23
CA TYR A 143 -7.58 -9.31 -12.44
C TYR A 143 -8.69 -10.20 -13.07
N LEU A 144 -9.02 -11.34 -12.47
CA LEU A 144 -10.15 -12.20 -12.81
C LEU A 144 -11.33 -11.98 -11.87
#